data_7c967120e0930b778c392ff86bbc7878
#
_entry.id   7c967120e0930b778c392ff86bbc7878
#
_cell.length_a   1.000
_cell.length_b   1.000
_cell.length_c   1.000
_cell.angle_alpha   90.00
_cell.angle_beta   90.00
_cell.angle_gamma   90.00
#
_symmetry.space_group_name_H-M   'P 1'
#
loop_
_entity.id
_entity.type
_entity.pdbx_description
1 polymer ?
#
loop_
_entity_poly.entity_id
_entity_poly.type
_entity_poly.pdbx_seq_one_letter_code
_entity_poly.pdbx_strand_id
1 'polypeptide(L)'
;MGMSIRLENRDGKAVEEIPDLESLLSRFFPSWDDLTYHFLRYIDPWGETVFNHLQMDELIFELRRIRQKADTEEQRAFVDAIEGMAERCKDGEGLYLKFMGD
;
A
#
# COMPACT_ATOMS: atom_id res chain seq x y z
N MET A 1 -14.42 -10.90 1.62
CA MET A 1 -13.59 -10.52 0.53
C MET A 1 -12.91 -9.26 0.86
N GLY A 2 -11.74 -9.13 0.48
CA GLY A 2 -11.00 -7.97 0.83
C GLY A 2 -9.85 -7.75 -0.09
N MET A 3 -9.27 -6.60 0.07
CA MET A 3 -8.07 -6.27 -0.66
C MET A 3 -6.88 -6.97 -0.03
N SER A 4 -5.80 -7.07 -0.76
CA SER A 4 -4.54 -7.53 -0.22
C SER A 4 -3.42 -6.67 -0.78
N ILE A 5 -2.31 -6.64 -0.06
CA ILE A 5 -1.13 -5.91 -0.47
C ILE A 5 -0.01 -6.95 -0.63
N ARG A 6 0.67 -6.92 -1.76
CA ARG A 6 1.73 -7.86 -2.07
C ARG A 6 3.02 -7.16 -2.42
N LEU A 7 4.12 -7.74 -1.98
CA LEU A 7 5.44 -7.42 -2.50
C LEU A 7 5.76 -8.52 -3.50
N GLU A 8 5.85 -8.16 -4.78
CA GLU A 8 6.04 -9.13 -5.86
C GLU A 8 7.37 -8.94 -6.57
N ASN A 9 7.91 -10.05 -7.08
CA ASN A 9 9.10 -10.00 -7.92
C ASN A 9 8.70 -9.82 -9.39
N ARG A 10 9.70 -9.81 -10.28
CA ARG A 10 9.48 -9.63 -11.73
C ARG A 10 8.59 -10.69 -12.35
N ASP A 11 8.59 -11.90 -11.77
CA ASP A 11 7.81 -13.00 -12.30
C ASP A 11 6.38 -12.99 -11.78
N GLY A 12 6.02 -12.00 -10.98
CA GLY A 12 4.70 -11.90 -10.42
C GLY A 12 4.47 -12.77 -9.20
N LYS A 13 5.54 -13.29 -8.61
CA LYS A 13 5.43 -14.09 -7.40
C LYS A 13 5.47 -13.22 -6.17
N ALA A 14 4.55 -13.46 -5.25
CA ALA A 14 4.51 -12.75 -3.99
C ALA A 14 5.66 -13.18 -3.10
N VAL A 15 6.49 -12.23 -2.70
CA VAL A 15 7.54 -12.42 -1.70
C VAL A 15 6.93 -12.25 -0.31
N GLU A 16 6.00 -11.31 -0.18
CA GLU A 16 5.24 -11.06 1.04
C GLU A 16 3.83 -10.71 0.66
N GLU A 17 2.89 -10.98 1.55
CA GLU A 17 1.50 -10.63 1.32
C GLU A 17 0.82 -10.29 2.65
N ILE A 18 0.03 -9.22 2.65
CA ILE A 18 -0.77 -8.80 3.80
C ILE A 18 -2.21 -8.73 3.35
N PRO A 19 -3.12 -9.51 3.96
CA PRO A 19 -4.54 -9.35 3.65
C PRO A 19 -5.11 -8.15 4.40
N ASP A 20 -6.08 -7.47 3.79
CA ASP A 20 -6.81 -6.39 4.43
C ASP A 20 -8.14 -6.92 4.98
N LEU A 21 -8.05 -7.67 6.07
CA LEU A 21 -9.20 -8.37 6.65
C LEU A 21 -10.26 -7.42 7.21
N GLU A 22 -9.85 -6.22 7.60
CA GLU A 22 -10.75 -5.25 8.22
C GLU A 22 -11.19 -4.17 7.23
N SER A 23 -10.87 -4.31 5.97
CA SER A 23 -11.15 -3.32 4.92
C SER A 23 -10.61 -1.94 5.28
N LEU A 24 -9.41 -1.91 5.84
CA LEU A 24 -8.80 -0.66 6.30
C LEU A 24 -8.47 0.28 5.16
N LEU A 25 -8.13 -0.27 3.98
CA LEU A 25 -7.85 0.56 2.82
C LEU A 25 -9.04 1.42 2.44
N SER A 26 -10.25 0.88 2.50
CA SER A 26 -11.43 1.64 2.14
C SER A 26 -11.92 2.55 3.27
N ARG A 27 -11.48 2.30 4.50
CA ARG A 27 -11.97 3.05 5.65
C ARG A 27 -11.23 4.33 5.90
N PHE A 28 -9.91 4.36 5.73
CA PHE A 28 -9.16 5.55 6.10
C PHE A 28 -8.10 5.98 5.10
N PHE A 29 -7.83 5.18 4.07
CA PHE A 29 -6.94 5.61 3.01
C PHE A 29 -7.64 6.66 2.15
N PRO A 30 -6.89 7.55 1.48
CA PRO A 30 -7.49 8.64 0.74
C PRO A 30 -8.28 8.15 -0.47
N SER A 31 -9.37 8.84 -0.79
CA SER A 31 -10.13 8.54 -1.99
C SER A 31 -9.45 9.17 -3.21
N TRP A 32 -9.91 8.79 -4.41
CA TRP A 32 -9.30 9.21 -5.66
C TRP A 32 -9.30 10.75 -5.85
N ASP A 33 -10.23 11.45 -5.22
CA ASP A 33 -10.36 12.90 -5.37
C ASP A 33 -9.59 13.69 -4.32
N ASP A 34 -8.84 13.02 -3.46
CA ASP A 34 -7.98 13.71 -2.48
C ASP A 34 -6.66 14.07 -3.17
N LEU A 35 -6.61 15.29 -3.72
CA LEU A 35 -5.47 15.75 -4.52
C LEU A 35 -4.21 16.01 -3.69
N THR A 36 -4.28 15.90 -2.38
CA THR A 36 -3.10 16.05 -1.52
C THR A 36 -2.24 14.79 -1.48
N TYR A 37 -2.75 13.70 -2.04
CA TYR A 37 -2.01 12.46 -2.20
C TYR A 37 -1.75 12.20 -3.67
N HIS A 38 -0.54 11.74 -4.00
CA HIS A 38 -0.14 11.54 -5.40
C HIS A 38 -0.12 10.08 -5.81
N PHE A 39 -0.05 9.16 -4.85
CA PHE A 39 0.00 7.73 -5.14
C PHE A 39 -1.12 6.97 -4.45
N LEU A 40 -1.33 7.19 -3.15
CA LEU A 40 -2.34 6.43 -2.40
C LEU A 40 -3.75 6.67 -2.93
N ARG A 41 -4.01 7.84 -3.50
CA ARG A 41 -5.32 8.15 -4.07
C ARG A 41 -5.67 7.29 -5.29
N TYR A 42 -4.67 6.70 -5.92
CA TYR A 42 -4.87 5.91 -7.14
C TYR A 42 -5.03 4.42 -6.87
N ILE A 43 -5.04 4.00 -5.62
CA ILE A 43 -5.31 2.60 -5.31
C ILE A 43 -6.75 2.30 -5.73
N ASP A 44 -6.87 1.36 -6.66
CA ASP A 44 -8.16 1.00 -7.25
C ASP A 44 -8.82 -0.09 -6.40
N PRO A 45 -9.95 0.19 -5.75
CA PRO A 45 -10.61 -0.82 -4.91
C PRO A 45 -11.19 -1.98 -5.71
N TRP A 46 -11.29 -1.84 -7.03
CA TRP A 46 -11.88 -2.85 -7.89
C TRP A 46 -10.88 -3.60 -8.76
N GLY A 47 -9.62 -3.23 -8.70
CA GLY A 47 -8.62 -3.80 -9.57
C GLY A 47 -7.26 -3.85 -8.91
N GLU A 48 -6.24 -3.89 -9.73
CA GLU A 48 -4.86 -3.96 -9.27
C GLU A 48 -4.17 -2.61 -9.45
N THR A 49 -3.37 -2.22 -8.47
CA THR A 49 -2.56 -1.03 -8.54
C THR A 49 -1.13 -1.41 -8.19
N VAL A 50 -0.20 -1.14 -9.10
CA VAL A 50 1.20 -1.57 -8.96
C VAL A 50 2.10 -0.35 -8.91
N PHE A 51 2.95 -0.30 -7.90
CA PHE A 51 3.99 0.72 -7.77
C PHE A 51 5.35 0.08 -7.86
N ASN A 52 6.31 0.77 -8.46
CA ASN A 52 7.67 0.27 -8.59
C ASN A 52 8.60 0.93 -7.56
N HIS A 53 9.86 0.48 -7.54
CA HIS A 53 10.81 0.94 -6.53
C HIS A 53 11.12 2.44 -6.62
N LEU A 54 10.99 3.03 -7.81
CA LEU A 54 11.27 4.46 -8.00
C LEU A 54 10.21 5.35 -7.35
N GLN A 55 9.03 4.81 -7.07
CA GLN A 55 7.92 5.54 -6.46
C GLN A 55 7.89 5.40 -4.94
N MET A 56 8.76 4.57 -4.39
CA MET A 56 8.66 4.20 -2.97
C MET A 56 8.98 5.34 -2.01
N ASP A 57 9.91 6.23 -2.34
CA ASP A 57 10.20 7.36 -1.45
C ASP A 57 8.95 8.22 -1.21
N GLU A 58 8.23 8.53 -2.29
CA GLU A 58 7.03 9.34 -2.18
C GLU A 58 5.88 8.55 -1.56
N LEU A 59 5.78 7.28 -1.89
CA LEU A 59 4.73 6.43 -1.31
C LEU A 59 4.93 6.29 0.21
N ILE A 60 6.15 6.08 0.65
CA ILE A 60 6.48 5.98 2.08
C ILE A 60 6.13 7.28 2.79
N PHE A 61 6.44 8.42 2.18
CA PHE A 61 6.07 9.72 2.73
C PHE A 61 4.56 9.82 2.93
N GLU A 62 3.78 9.39 1.94
CA GLU A 62 2.32 9.41 2.03
C GLU A 62 1.79 8.43 3.07
N LEU A 63 2.42 7.26 3.18
CA LEU A 63 2.05 6.29 4.21
C LEU A 63 2.25 6.85 5.62
N ARG A 64 3.33 7.60 5.82
CA ARG A 64 3.58 8.24 7.10
C ARG A 64 2.55 9.32 7.40
N ARG A 65 2.08 10.03 6.37
CA ARG A 65 1.02 11.01 6.53
C ARG A 65 -0.30 10.33 6.92
N ILE A 66 -0.65 9.26 6.22
CA ILE A 66 -1.91 8.58 6.50
C ILE A 66 -1.89 7.92 7.89
N ARG A 67 -0.72 7.49 8.34
CA ARG A 67 -0.56 6.91 9.68
C ARG A 67 -0.99 7.89 10.77
N GLN A 68 -0.76 9.17 10.56
CA GLN A 68 -1.16 10.20 11.54
C GLN A 68 -2.67 10.30 11.68
N LYS A 69 -3.42 9.83 10.70
CA LYS A 69 -4.89 9.82 10.74
C LYS A 69 -5.44 8.53 11.33
N ALA A 70 -4.59 7.57 11.63
CA ALA A 70 -5.03 6.29 12.17
C ALA A 70 -5.51 6.47 13.60
N ASP A 71 -6.70 5.93 13.89
CA ASP A 71 -7.34 6.08 15.19
C ASP A 71 -7.11 4.88 16.11
N THR A 72 -6.73 3.73 15.54
CA THR A 72 -6.59 2.50 16.30
C THR A 72 -5.22 1.89 16.13
N GLU A 73 -4.84 1.00 17.06
CA GLU A 73 -3.60 0.24 16.93
C GLU A 73 -3.59 -0.63 15.69
N GLU A 74 -4.74 -1.18 15.32
CA GLU A 74 -4.86 -2.01 14.14
C GLU A 74 -4.57 -1.23 12.88
N GLN A 75 -5.09 -0.01 12.79
CA GLN A 75 -4.83 0.87 11.64
C GLN A 75 -3.35 1.23 11.56
N ARG A 76 -2.74 1.58 12.70
CA ARG A 76 -1.33 1.93 12.74
C ARG A 76 -0.44 0.75 12.35
N ALA A 77 -0.76 -0.42 12.89
CA ALA A 77 0.01 -1.63 12.56
C ALA A 77 -0.11 -1.99 11.08
N PHE A 78 -1.29 -1.81 10.52
CA PHE A 78 -1.53 -2.06 9.10
C PHE A 78 -0.65 -1.15 8.21
N VAL A 79 -0.65 0.15 8.51
CA VAL A 79 0.18 1.10 7.76
C VAL A 79 1.66 0.79 7.94
N ASP A 80 2.08 0.46 9.17
CA ASP A 80 3.47 0.11 9.45
C ASP A 80 3.91 -1.12 8.65
N ALA A 81 3.03 -2.11 8.53
CA ALA A 81 3.34 -3.31 7.74
C ALA A 81 3.51 -2.98 6.27
N ILE A 82 2.65 -2.11 5.72
CA ILE A 82 2.77 -1.68 4.33
C ILE A 82 4.05 -0.85 4.14
N GLU A 83 4.37 0.01 5.08
CA GLU A 83 5.59 0.80 5.00
C GLU A 83 6.83 -0.10 5.00
N GLY A 84 6.83 -1.16 5.80
CA GLY A 84 7.90 -2.14 5.79
C GLY A 84 8.07 -2.82 4.43
N MET A 85 6.96 -3.17 3.78
CA MET A 85 7.01 -3.72 2.43
C MET A 85 7.54 -2.70 1.43
N ALA A 86 7.13 -1.44 1.56
CA ALA A 86 7.60 -0.37 0.69
C ALA A 86 9.11 -0.14 0.83
N GLU A 87 9.63 -0.21 2.06
CA GLU A 87 11.08 -0.11 2.30
C GLU A 87 11.83 -1.23 1.60
N ARG A 88 11.32 -2.45 1.70
CA ARG A 88 11.96 -3.59 1.02
C ARG A 88 11.86 -3.48 -0.48
N CYS A 89 10.76 -2.96 -1.00
CA CYS A 89 10.58 -2.72 -2.42
C CYS A 89 11.59 -1.69 -2.92
N LYS A 90 11.80 -0.64 -2.15
CA LYS A 90 12.75 0.42 -2.49
C LYS A 90 14.18 -0.11 -2.61
N ASP A 91 14.56 -0.97 -1.67
CA ASP A 91 15.93 -1.48 -1.59
C ASP A 91 16.19 -2.67 -2.52
N GLY A 92 15.14 -3.30 -3.03
CA GLY A 92 15.25 -4.51 -3.83
C GLY A 92 15.06 -4.23 -5.32
N GLU A 93 16.00 -4.67 -6.14
CA GLU A 93 15.83 -4.56 -7.58
C GLU A 93 14.76 -5.51 -8.08
N GLY A 94 13.88 -5.01 -8.93
CA GLY A 94 12.86 -5.84 -9.55
C GLY A 94 11.74 -6.24 -8.61
N LEU A 95 11.51 -5.45 -7.56
CA LEU A 95 10.36 -5.66 -6.69
C LEU A 95 9.29 -4.61 -6.97
N TYR A 96 8.05 -5.00 -6.73
CA TYR A 96 6.88 -4.16 -6.97
C TYR A 96 5.93 -4.27 -5.77
N LEU A 97 5.34 -3.16 -5.41
CA LEU A 97 4.31 -3.14 -4.36
C LEU A 97 2.95 -3.10 -5.05
N LYS A 98 2.14 -4.12 -4.81
CA LYS A 98 0.89 -4.30 -5.51
C LYS A 98 -0.28 -4.31 -4.54
N PHE A 99 -1.26 -3.45 -4.81
CA PHE A 99 -2.51 -3.42 -4.07
C PHE A 99 -3.55 -4.13 -4.94
N MET A 100 -4.13 -5.19 -4.40
CA MET A 100 -5.11 -5.99 -5.14
C MET A 100 -6.49 -5.74 -4.57
N GLY A 101 -7.37 -5.18 -5.41
CA GLY A 101 -8.77 -4.97 -5.05
C GLY A 101 -9.61 -6.22 -5.29
N ASP A 102 -10.88 -6.08 -5.03
CA ASP A 102 -11.84 -7.15 -5.26
C ASP A 102 -12.20 -7.32 -6.72
#